data_e51512d27b04948c1f4b96a389fd7809
#
_entry.id   e51512d27b04948c1f4b96a389fd7809
#
_cell.length_a   1.000
_cell.length_b   1.000
_cell.length_c   1.000
_cell.angle_alpha   90.00
_cell.angle_beta   90.00
_cell.angle_gamma   90.00
#
_symmetry.space_group_name_H-M   'P 1'
#
loop_
_entity.id
_entity.type
_entity.pdbx_description
1 polymer ?
#
loop_
_entity_poly.entity_id
_entity_poly.type
_entity_poly.pdbx_seq_one_letter_code
_entity_poly.pdbx_strand_id
1 'polypeptide(L)'
;MLINTSERIIFVLKNVMRINPPTKIYLDKSPIHGIGVFASEKIKIWEVIEICPIVDINLKDSDPSRILIDYRFNWPQGGNPEKQVVSGGYGMFYNHSEKASAAWRSNKENNTFEFYALREIEKGEEILVYYGSEEYWDMIKRVKEENR
;
A
#
# COMPACT_ATOMS: atom_id res chain seq x y z
N MET A 1 -30.64 6.98 -14.33
CA MET A 1 -30.17 7.13 -15.72
C MET A 1 -29.04 6.16 -15.99
N LEU A 2 -29.21 5.28 -16.96
CA LEU A 2 -28.16 4.33 -17.33
C LEU A 2 -27.13 5.07 -18.20
N ILE A 3 -25.91 5.21 -17.68
CA ILE A 3 -24.78 5.71 -18.45
C ILE A 3 -24.37 4.62 -19.46
N ASN A 4 -24.28 4.95 -20.74
CA ASN A 4 -23.87 3.97 -21.74
C ASN A 4 -22.39 3.55 -21.55
N THR A 5 -22.00 2.43 -22.16
CA THR A 5 -20.64 1.87 -22.00
C THR A 5 -19.54 2.85 -22.41
N SER A 6 -19.80 3.64 -23.48
CA SER A 6 -18.83 4.63 -23.97
C SER A 6 -18.65 5.80 -22.99
N GLU A 7 -19.74 6.27 -22.38
CA GLU A 7 -19.67 7.32 -21.36
C GLU A 7 -19.00 6.85 -20.07
N ARG A 8 -19.21 5.58 -19.68
CA ARG A 8 -18.47 4.96 -18.57
C ARG A 8 -16.97 4.91 -18.83
N ILE A 9 -16.56 4.50 -20.01
CA ILE A 9 -15.14 4.43 -20.40
C ILE A 9 -14.53 5.84 -20.37
N ILE A 10 -15.21 6.85 -20.93
CA ILE A 10 -14.75 8.23 -20.94
C ILE A 10 -14.67 8.80 -19.53
N PHE A 11 -15.65 8.50 -18.65
CA PHE A 11 -15.65 8.95 -17.25
C PHE A 11 -14.47 8.32 -16.48
N VAL A 12 -14.26 7.02 -16.62
CA VAL A 12 -13.11 6.31 -16.00
C VAL A 12 -11.78 6.87 -16.49
N LEU A 13 -11.64 7.12 -17.81
CA LEU A 13 -10.41 7.67 -18.39
C LEU A 13 -10.15 9.12 -17.94
N LYS A 14 -11.19 9.92 -17.73
CA LYS A 14 -11.05 11.32 -17.26
C LYS A 14 -10.56 11.42 -15.81
N ASN A 15 -10.80 10.39 -15.01
CA ASN A 15 -10.43 10.36 -13.60
C ASN A 15 -9.14 9.58 -13.32
N VAL A 16 -8.48 9.07 -14.36
CA VAL A 16 -7.18 8.41 -14.20
C VAL A 16 -6.10 9.49 -14.10
N MET A 17 -5.54 9.61 -12.91
CA MET A 17 -4.38 10.45 -12.64
C MET A 17 -3.13 9.85 -13.28
N ARG A 18 -2.29 10.69 -13.89
CA ARG A 18 -0.96 10.25 -14.29
C ARG A 18 -0.10 10.01 -13.06
N ILE A 19 0.42 8.80 -12.93
CA ILE A 19 1.33 8.41 -11.87
C ILE A 19 2.72 8.26 -12.46
N ASN A 20 3.68 9.05 -11.97
CA ASN A 20 5.07 8.92 -12.37
C ASN A 20 5.79 7.94 -11.43
N PRO A 21 6.84 7.26 -11.92
CA PRO A 21 7.69 6.44 -11.05
C PRO A 21 8.25 7.27 -9.90
N PRO A 22 8.40 6.69 -8.70
CA PRO A 22 9.07 7.38 -7.60
C PRO A 22 10.55 7.62 -7.93
N THR A 23 11.10 8.75 -7.47
CA THR A 23 12.47 9.16 -7.80
C THR A 23 13.45 9.07 -6.63
N LYS A 24 12.93 8.98 -5.40
CA LYS A 24 13.72 9.02 -4.17
C LYS A 24 13.84 7.70 -3.45
N ILE A 25 13.39 6.61 -4.05
CA ILE A 25 13.37 5.28 -3.44
C ILE A 25 13.86 4.20 -4.40
N TYR A 26 14.32 3.11 -3.83
CA TYR A 26 14.71 1.89 -4.55
C TYR A 26 14.37 0.66 -3.70
N LEU A 27 14.31 -0.49 -4.34
CA LEU A 27 14.15 -1.78 -3.66
C LEU A 27 15.48 -2.46 -3.45
N ASP A 28 15.67 -3.05 -2.28
CA ASP A 28 16.84 -3.85 -1.96
C ASP A 28 16.49 -4.91 -0.92
N LYS A 29 17.41 -5.82 -0.66
CA LYS A 29 17.27 -6.82 0.39
C LYS A 29 17.15 -6.14 1.76
N SER A 30 16.10 -6.49 2.49
CA SER A 30 15.85 -5.96 3.83
C SER A 30 16.49 -6.85 4.91
N PRO A 31 17.11 -6.27 5.94
CA PRO A 31 17.52 -7.02 7.12
C PRO A 31 16.33 -7.45 7.99
N ILE A 32 15.14 -6.89 7.76
CA ILE A 32 13.92 -7.20 8.52
C ILE A 32 13.20 -8.37 7.88
N HIS A 33 12.83 -8.25 6.60
CA HIS A 33 12.11 -9.29 5.87
C HIS A 33 12.20 -9.07 4.36
N GLY A 34 12.62 -10.08 3.62
CA GLY A 34 12.60 -10.12 2.16
C GLY A 34 13.18 -8.89 1.48
N ILE A 35 12.37 -8.25 0.65
CA ILE A 35 12.69 -6.99 -0.01
C ILE A 35 12.08 -5.84 0.80
N GLY A 36 12.82 -4.74 0.90
CA GLY A 36 12.36 -3.51 1.51
C GLY A 36 12.51 -2.31 0.58
N VAL A 37 11.94 -1.20 0.98
CA VAL A 37 12.03 0.09 0.30
C VAL A 37 13.05 0.97 1.02
N PHE A 38 13.99 1.52 0.28
CA PHE A 38 15.09 2.33 0.82
C PHE A 38 15.10 3.72 0.18
N ALA A 39 15.49 4.72 0.96
CA ALA A 39 15.67 6.07 0.46
C ALA A 39 16.96 6.18 -0.36
N SER A 40 16.87 6.65 -1.61
CA SER A 40 18.02 6.92 -2.48
C SER A 40 18.62 8.31 -2.25
N GLU A 41 17.88 9.17 -1.60
CA GLU A 41 18.28 10.50 -1.14
C GLU A 41 17.44 10.91 0.07
N LYS A 42 17.79 12.02 0.70
CA LYS A 42 17.09 12.54 1.87
C LYS A 42 15.62 12.87 1.53
N ILE A 43 14.71 12.43 2.37
CA ILE A 43 13.27 12.69 2.27
C ILE A 43 12.86 13.55 3.46
N LYS A 44 12.15 14.65 3.20
CA LYS A 44 11.70 15.57 4.25
C LYS A 44 10.42 15.05 4.92
N ILE A 45 10.20 15.46 6.15
CA ILE A 45 8.92 15.21 6.84
C ILE A 45 7.73 15.69 6.00
N TRP A 46 6.67 14.88 5.94
CA TRP A 46 5.44 15.10 5.17
C TRP A 46 5.59 15.03 3.64
N GLU A 47 6.78 14.84 3.13
CA GLU A 47 6.98 14.66 1.70
C GLU A 47 6.28 13.38 1.22
N VAL A 48 5.57 13.48 0.09
CA VAL A 48 4.99 12.28 -0.57
C VAL A 48 6.14 11.51 -1.20
N ILE A 49 6.30 10.28 -0.77
CA ILE A 49 7.36 9.38 -1.22
C ILE A 49 6.98 8.74 -2.55
N GLU A 50 5.73 8.25 -2.61
CA GLU A 50 5.23 7.53 -3.78
C GLU A 50 3.70 7.56 -3.82
N ILE A 51 3.15 7.55 -5.04
CA ILE A 51 1.72 7.38 -5.30
C ILE A 51 1.53 6.03 -5.98
N CYS A 52 0.74 5.17 -5.37
CA CYS A 52 0.51 3.81 -5.83
C CYS A 52 -0.92 3.63 -6.32
N PRO A 53 -1.13 3.15 -7.56
CA PRO A 53 -2.45 2.70 -7.97
C PRO A 53 -2.87 1.48 -7.16
N ILE A 54 -4.15 1.30 -6.98
CA ILE A 54 -4.69 0.13 -6.30
C ILE A 54 -5.37 -0.81 -7.29
N VAL A 55 -5.34 -2.10 -6.97
CA VAL A 55 -6.06 -3.14 -7.71
C VAL A 55 -7.00 -3.86 -6.75
N ASP A 56 -8.27 -3.90 -7.07
CA ASP A 56 -9.28 -4.60 -6.29
C ASP A 56 -9.01 -6.10 -6.28
N ILE A 57 -9.11 -6.69 -5.09
CA ILE A 57 -9.06 -8.13 -4.93
C ILE A 57 -10.47 -8.61 -4.62
N ASN A 58 -11.09 -9.35 -5.54
CA ASN A 58 -12.36 -10.02 -5.26
C ASN A 58 -12.10 -11.36 -4.57
N LEU A 59 -12.07 -11.33 -3.25
CA LEU A 59 -11.83 -12.53 -2.44
C LEU A 59 -12.99 -13.54 -2.46
N LYS A 60 -14.16 -13.16 -3.04
CA LYS A 60 -15.32 -14.06 -3.10
C LYS A 60 -15.23 -15.08 -4.24
N ASP A 61 -14.51 -14.74 -5.31
CA ASP A 61 -14.46 -15.53 -6.53
C ASP A 61 -13.21 -16.39 -6.67
N SER A 62 -12.25 -16.25 -5.78
CA SER A 62 -11.01 -17.01 -5.80
C SER A 62 -10.59 -17.43 -4.41
N ASP A 63 -10.06 -18.63 -4.27
CA ASP A 63 -9.30 -19.03 -3.10
C ASP A 63 -7.97 -18.24 -3.13
N PRO A 64 -7.82 -17.18 -2.33
CA PRO A 64 -6.64 -16.36 -2.42
C PRO A 64 -5.44 -17.19 -1.99
N SER A 65 -4.40 -17.22 -2.81
CA SER A 65 -3.13 -17.75 -2.35
C SER A 65 -2.76 -17.05 -1.03
N ARG A 66 -2.20 -17.76 -0.08
CA ARG A 66 -1.77 -17.20 1.20
C ARG A 66 -0.88 -15.96 1.06
N ILE A 67 -0.14 -15.89 -0.04
CA ILE A 67 0.74 -14.76 -0.36
C ILE A 67 -0.07 -13.48 -0.55
N LEU A 68 -1.19 -13.51 -1.27
CA LEU A 68 -2.03 -12.33 -1.48
C LEU A 68 -2.64 -11.82 -0.18
N ILE A 69 -2.95 -12.72 0.76
CA ILE A 69 -3.48 -12.32 2.07
C ILE A 69 -2.48 -11.46 2.84
N ASP A 70 -1.20 -11.77 2.76
CA ASP A 70 -0.13 -11.04 3.45
C ASP A 70 0.14 -9.66 2.82
N TYR A 71 -0.22 -9.45 1.55
CA TYR A 71 0.01 -8.20 0.80
C TYR A 71 -1.24 -7.32 0.61
N ARG A 72 -2.36 -7.71 1.17
CA ARG A 72 -3.61 -6.95 1.05
C ARG A 72 -3.64 -5.72 1.95
N PHE A 73 -4.36 -4.73 1.50
CA PHE A 73 -4.67 -3.52 2.24
C PHE A 73 -6.19 -3.34 2.39
N ASN A 74 -6.61 -2.71 3.47
CA ASN A 74 -7.96 -2.22 3.61
C ASN A 74 -8.17 -0.97 2.75
N TRP A 75 -9.33 -0.88 2.10
CA TRP A 75 -9.70 0.28 1.31
C TRP A 75 -11.10 0.80 1.67
N PRO A 76 -11.28 2.10 1.98
CA PRO A 76 -10.16 3.01 2.29
C PRO A 76 -9.41 2.58 3.55
N GLN A 77 -8.20 3.09 3.70
CA GLN A 77 -7.44 2.86 4.92
C GLN A 77 -8.20 3.46 6.11
N GLY A 78 -8.27 2.73 7.22
CA GLY A 78 -8.92 3.17 8.45
C GLY A 78 -10.00 2.23 8.96
N GLY A 79 -10.84 2.70 9.88
CA GLY A 79 -11.72 1.87 10.70
C GLY A 79 -12.91 1.19 10.00
N ASN A 80 -13.32 1.63 8.82
CA ASN A 80 -14.46 1.08 8.08
C ASN A 80 -14.08 0.77 6.62
N PRO A 81 -13.34 -0.30 6.36
CA PRO A 81 -12.97 -0.65 4.99
C PRO A 81 -14.18 -1.12 4.18
N GLU A 82 -14.27 -0.68 2.94
CA GLU A 82 -15.32 -1.10 1.99
C GLU A 82 -14.91 -2.37 1.25
N LYS A 83 -13.62 -2.58 1.05
CA LYS A 83 -13.05 -3.70 0.29
C LYS A 83 -11.59 -3.95 0.64
N GLN A 84 -11.03 -5.00 0.03
CA GLN A 84 -9.60 -5.31 0.08
C GLN A 84 -8.97 -5.01 -1.28
N VAL A 85 -7.74 -4.50 -1.26
CA VAL A 85 -6.97 -4.14 -2.45
C VAL A 85 -5.52 -4.59 -2.30
N VAL A 86 -4.81 -4.67 -3.41
CA VAL A 86 -3.35 -4.67 -3.43
C VAL A 86 -2.83 -3.34 -3.95
N SER A 87 -1.69 -2.92 -3.46
CA SER A 87 -1.02 -1.71 -3.92
C SER A 87 -0.14 -2.02 -5.13
N GLY A 88 -0.21 -1.20 -6.16
CA GLY A 88 0.79 -1.17 -7.21
C GLY A 88 2.08 -0.46 -6.76
N GLY A 89 2.99 -0.22 -7.69
CA GLY A 89 4.28 0.39 -7.38
C GLY A 89 5.07 -0.40 -6.36
N TYR A 90 5.73 0.27 -5.44
CA TYR A 90 6.48 -0.36 -4.34
C TYR A 90 5.67 -0.50 -3.04
N GLY A 91 4.39 -0.15 -3.06
CA GLY A 91 3.51 -0.11 -1.87
C GLY A 91 3.46 -1.41 -1.08
N MET A 92 3.58 -2.58 -1.74
CA MET A 92 3.58 -3.89 -1.10
C MET A 92 4.92 -4.25 -0.43
N PHE A 93 5.98 -3.48 -0.62
CA PHE A 93 7.33 -3.83 -0.18
C PHE A 93 7.81 -3.04 1.04
N TYR A 94 7.03 -2.09 1.55
CA TYR A 94 7.36 -1.42 2.80
C TYR A 94 7.19 -2.40 3.97
N ASN A 95 8.27 -2.65 4.70
CA ASN A 95 8.24 -3.51 5.87
C ASN A 95 7.66 -2.79 7.09
N HIS A 96 7.25 -3.56 8.07
CA HIS A 96 6.62 -3.06 9.30
C HIS A 96 7.65 -2.66 10.36
N SER A 97 7.33 -1.59 11.08
CA SER A 97 7.95 -1.24 12.36
C SER A 97 6.97 -0.47 13.23
N GLU A 98 7.02 -0.71 14.53
CA GLU A 98 6.32 0.13 15.52
C GLU A 98 6.88 1.56 15.54
N LYS A 99 8.15 1.73 15.12
CA LYS A 99 8.81 3.01 14.94
C LYS A 99 8.84 3.40 13.46
N ALA A 100 7.66 3.45 12.85
CA ALA A 100 7.53 3.74 11.43
C ALA A 100 8.09 5.11 11.07
N SER A 101 8.75 5.20 9.92
CA SER A 101 9.24 6.45 9.34
C SER A 101 8.29 7.01 8.29
N ALA A 102 7.33 6.22 7.84
CA ALA A 102 6.34 6.59 6.84
C ALA A 102 4.96 6.04 7.19
N ALA A 103 3.96 6.57 6.52
CA ALA A 103 2.58 6.09 6.56
C ALA A 103 1.97 6.19 5.16
N TRP A 104 0.76 5.67 4.99
CA TRP A 104 0.01 5.84 3.75
C TRP A 104 -1.39 6.32 4.04
N ARG A 105 -1.98 6.97 3.07
CA ARG A 105 -3.38 7.42 3.08
C ARG A 105 -4.07 7.05 1.78
N SER A 106 -5.38 6.85 1.85
CA SER A 106 -6.20 6.58 0.69
C SER A 106 -6.63 7.88 0.02
N ASN A 107 -6.44 7.96 -1.28
CA ASN A 107 -7.03 9.02 -2.12
C ASN A 107 -8.18 8.41 -2.91
N LYS A 108 -9.42 8.61 -2.45
CA LYS A 108 -10.62 8.03 -3.07
C LYS A 108 -10.95 8.63 -4.43
N GLU A 109 -10.56 9.87 -4.66
CA GLU A 109 -10.78 10.55 -5.94
C GLU A 109 -9.98 9.90 -7.06
N ASN A 110 -8.72 9.55 -6.79
CA ASN A 110 -7.80 8.98 -7.77
C ASN A 110 -7.64 7.45 -7.68
N ASN A 111 -8.26 6.81 -6.70
CA ASN A 111 -8.05 5.37 -6.40
C ASN A 111 -6.58 5.01 -6.22
N THR A 112 -5.90 5.76 -5.36
CA THR A 112 -4.48 5.57 -5.06
C THR A 112 -4.21 5.55 -3.58
N PHE A 113 -3.09 4.92 -3.18
CA PHE A 113 -2.42 5.18 -1.93
C PHE A 113 -1.32 6.21 -2.14
N GLU A 114 -1.19 7.12 -1.18
CA GLU A 114 -0.08 8.05 -1.09
C GLU A 114 0.76 7.70 0.13
N PHE A 115 1.98 7.23 -0.09
CA PHE A 115 2.95 6.99 0.97
C PHE A 115 3.70 8.30 1.25
N TYR A 116 3.81 8.68 2.51
CA TYR A 116 4.42 9.94 2.92
C TYR A 116 5.28 9.77 4.18
N ALA A 117 6.30 10.62 4.30
CA ALA A 117 7.22 10.57 5.43
C ALA A 117 6.60 11.15 6.72
N LEU A 118 6.76 10.44 7.83
CA LEU A 118 6.35 10.90 9.18
C LEU A 118 7.46 11.69 9.88
N ARG A 119 8.68 11.54 9.42
CA ARG A 119 9.86 12.25 9.87
C ARG A 119 10.83 12.43 8.71
N GLU A 120 11.91 13.14 8.91
CA GLU A 120 13.01 13.17 7.97
C GLU A 120 13.63 11.76 7.85
N ILE A 121 13.87 11.31 6.63
CA ILE A 121 14.46 10.01 6.32
C ILE A 121 15.77 10.25 5.59
N GLU A 122 16.85 9.64 6.09
CA GLU A 122 18.18 9.79 5.53
C GLU A 122 18.40 8.86 4.33
N LYS A 123 19.30 9.27 3.44
CA LYS A 123 19.75 8.43 2.34
C LYS A 123 20.27 7.08 2.84
N GLY A 124 19.81 5.99 2.21
CA GLY A 124 20.19 4.61 2.55
C GLY A 124 19.37 3.99 3.68
N GLU A 125 18.49 4.75 4.32
CA GLU A 125 17.62 4.25 5.38
C GLU A 125 16.48 3.43 4.79
N GLU A 126 16.15 2.30 5.40
CA GLU A 126 14.92 1.56 5.06
C GLU A 126 13.69 2.31 5.53
N ILE A 127 12.72 2.47 4.66
CA ILE A 127 11.48 3.16 4.93
C ILE A 127 10.47 2.14 5.46
N LEU A 128 10.01 2.35 6.68
CA LEU A 128 9.16 1.43 7.41
C LEU A 128 7.80 2.05 7.68
N VAL A 129 6.76 1.23 7.59
CA VAL A 129 5.38 1.63 7.86
C VAL A 129 4.79 0.80 9.00
N TYR A 130 3.74 1.30 9.61
CA TYR A 130 3.02 0.59 10.68
C TYR A 130 1.81 -0.14 10.08
N TYR A 131 1.82 -1.48 10.11
CA TYR A 131 0.76 -2.30 9.48
C TYR A 131 -0.53 -2.37 10.29
N GLY A 132 -0.46 -2.19 11.62
CA GLY A 132 -1.63 -2.28 12.47
C GLY A 132 -1.30 -2.60 13.93
N SER A 133 -2.34 -2.70 14.76
CA SER A 133 -2.23 -3.00 16.19
C SER A 133 -1.76 -4.42 16.48
N GLU A 134 -1.36 -4.69 17.74
CA GLU A 134 -1.03 -6.02 18.21
C GLU A 134 -2.18 -7.01 17.99
N GLU A 135 -3.43 -6.57 18.14
CA GLU A 135 -4.63 -7.35 17.86
C GLU A 135 -4.70 -7.85 16.42
N TYR A 136 -4.29 -7.01 15.47
CA TYR A 136 -4.18 -7.39 14.07
C TYR A 136 -3.13 -8.50 13.88
N TRP A 137 -1.96 -8.37 14.51
CA TRP A 137 -0.90 -9.35 14.42
C TRP A 137 -1.27 -10.67 15.07
N ASP A 138 -1.98 -10.64 16.20
CA ASP A 138 -2.48 -11.84 16.88
C ASP A 138 -3.53 -12.56 16.04
N MET A 139 -4.38 -11.80 15.35
CA MET A 139 -5.32 -12.36 14.38
C MET A 139 -4.58 -13.06 13.23
N ILE A 140 -3.57 -12.42 12.65
CA ILE A 140 -2.76 -13.01 11.56
C ILE A 140 -2.05 -14.27 12.02
N LYS A 141 -1.48 -14.29 13.21
CA LYS A 141 -0.84 -15.49 13.78
C LYS A 141 -1.84 -16.64 13.92
N ARG A 142 -3.01 -16.38 14.48
CA ARG A 142 -4.08 -17.40 14.63
C ARG A 142 -4.49 -17.98 13.27
N VAL A 143 -4.74 -17.15 12.30
CA VAL A 143 -5.10 -17.60 10.95
C VAL A 143 -4.00 -18.44 10.31
N LYS A 144 -2.73 -18.10 10.53
CA LYS A 144 -1.59 -18.88 10.02
C LYS A 144 -1.46 -20.25 10.73
N GLU A 145 -1.78 -20.33 12.01
CA GLU A 145 -1.74 -21.56 12.80
C GLU A 145 -2.90 -22.50 12.45
N GLU A 146 -4.11 -21.99 12.28
CA GLU A 146 -5.30 -22.75 11.91
C GLU A 146 -5.22 -23.37 10.50
N ASN A 147 -4.37 -22.81 9.64
CA ASN A 147 -4.21 -23.22 8.25
C ASN A 147 -2.89 -23.99 7.96
N ARG A 148 -2.24 -24.49 9.00
CA ARG A 148 -1.06 -25.35 8.86
C ARG A 148 -1.38 -26.82 8.58
#